data_cb85f08aba8b67dd8256c48e5ad3975a
#
_entry.id   cb85f08aba8b67dd8256c48e5ad3975a
#
_cell.length_a   1.000
_cell.length_b   1.000
_cell.length_c   1.000
_cell.angle_alpha   90.00
_cell.angle_beta   90.00
_cell.angle_gamma   90.00
#
_symmetry.space_group_name_H-M   'P 1'
#
loop_
_entity.id
_entity.type
_entity.pdbx_description
1 polymer ?
#
loop_
_entity_poly.entity_id
_entity_poly.type
_entity_poly.pdbx_seq_one_letter_code
_entity_poly.pdbx_strand_id
1 'polypeptide(L)'
;MDEQQIDLDGQQIAYTRSAGAGRPVIFVHGNSCSLRTWGEIMTGPFGQQFRCLAFDLPGHGSSAPAASSQDYSLPGYAATLAAFAEAMNATDAVIVGWSLGGHIALDAAPALPAAAGYVIYGTPPVSSPAQLGEAFLPNPAMNIGFTASVGPAEAEAYAESFTAARSELLLEEFTADILRTDGAARAGLFASIGEGRFADEVAIAAALPVPLAILHGEHEALVNLAYLQQLTIPALWRGRVELVPGAAHAIHRETPAAFTGLLTQFITDLA
;
A
#
# COMPACT_ATOMS: atom_id res chain seq x y z
N MET A 1 2.78 -18.60 6.41
CA MET A 1 2.62 -17.59 7.48
C MET A 1 1.36 -17.93 8.25
N ASP A 2 1.40 -17.85 9.57
CA ASP A 2 0.21 -18.08 10.38
C ASP A 2 -0.65 -16.79 10.34
N GLU A 3 -1.81 -16.91 9.71
CA GLU A 3 -2.81 -15.87 9.66
C GLU A 3 -3.59 -15.85 10.99
N GLN A 4 -3.77 -14.68 11.56
CA GLN A 4 -4.46 -14.44 12.83
C GLN A 4 -5.59 -13.44 12.59
N GLN A 5 -6.52 -13.34 13.54
CA GLN A 5 -7.61 -12.38 13.51
C GLN A 5 -7.51 -11.45 14.71
N ILE A 6 -7.84 -10.19 14.51
CA ILE A 6 -7.98 -9.19 15.56
C ILE A 6 -9.28 -8.42 15.37
N ASP A 7 -9.95 -8.11 16.47
CA ASP A 7 -11.12 -7.24 16.47
C ASP A 7 -10.69 -5.79 16.72
N LEU A 8 -10.97 -4.93 15.76
CA LEU A 8 -10.77 -3.49 15.87
C LEU A 8 -12.14 -2.81 15.94
N ASP A 9 -12.65 -2.62 17.14
CA ASP A 9 -13.96 -2.01 17.43
C ASP A 9 -15.13 -2.63 16.64
N GLY A 10 -15.17 -3.97 16.58
CA GLY A 10 -16.18 -4.75 15.86
C GLY A 10 -15.83 -5.09 14.41
N GLN A 11 -14.71 -4.54 13.87
CA GLN A 11 -14.19 -4.91 12.56
C GLN A 11 -13.18 -6.04 12.70
N GLN A 12 -13.50 -7.22 12.17
CA GLN A 12 -12.59 -8.36 12.14
C GLN A 12 -11.54 -8.19 11.05
N ILE A 13 -10.27 -8.12 11.43
CA ILE A 13 -9.12 -7.90 10.56
C ILE A 13 -8.19 -9.12 10.61
N ALA A 14 -7.92 -9.70 9.44
CA ALA A 14 -6.90 -10.71 9.28
C ALA A 14 -5.52 -10.07 9.23
N TYR A 15 -4.56 -10.65 9.94
CA TYR A 15 -3.20 -10.16 9.94
C TYR A 15 -2.19 -11.30 10.09
N THR A 16 -0.94 -10.99 9.82
CA THR A 16 0.19 -11.87 10.07
C THR A 16 1.36 -11.08 10.63
N ARG A 17 2.27 -11.77 11.32
CA ARG A 17 3.50 -11.19 11.85
C ARG A 17 4.70 -12.07 11.55
N SER A 18 5.85 -11.44 11.35
CA SER A 18 7.12 -12.14 11.22
C SER A 18 7.69 -12.55 12.58
N ALA A 19 8.77 -13.35 12.56
CA ALA A 19 9.49 -13.78 13.76
C ALA A 19 10.48 -12.75 14.30
N GLY A 20 10.82 -11.72 13.52
CA GLY A 20 11.80 -10.71 13.90
C GLY A 20 11.33 -9.84 15.06
N ALA A 21 12.29 -9.32 15.84
CA ALA A 21 12.06 -8.49 17.01
C ALA A 21 12.64 -7.06 16.90
N GLY A 22 13.18 -6.70 15.73
CA GLY A 22 13.70 -5.35 15.48
C GLY A 22 12.62 -4.29 15.40
N ARG A 23 12.93 -3.12 14.84
CA ARG A 23 11.97 -2.02 14.63
C ARG A 23 10.69 -2.53 13.97
N PRO A 24 9.51 -2.14 14.46
CA PRO A 24 8.26 -2.53 13.82
C PRO A 24 8.13 -1.92 12.42
N VAL A 25 7.61 -2.73 11.49
CA VAL A 25 7.31 -2.34 10.11
C VAL A 25 5.89 -2.81 9.79
N ILE A 26 5.00 -1.90 9.44
CA ILE A 26 3.63 -2.24 9.03
C ILE A 26 3.54 -2.15 7.51
N PHE A 27 3.07 -3.21 6.88
CA PHE A 27 2.84 -3.30 5.44
C PHE A 27 1.36 -3.17 5.13
N VAL A 28 1.02 -2.26 4.20
CA VAL A 28 -0.34 -2.02 3.71
C VAL A 28 -0.39 -2.33 2.22
N HIS A 29 -1.22 -3.29 1.84
CA HIS A 29 -1.33 -3.78 0.46
C HIS A 29 -2.09 -2.84 -0.47
N GLY A 30 -1.98 -3.09 -1.78
CA GLY A 30 -2.68 -2.36 -2.83
C GLY A 30 -4.16 -2.74 -2.98
N ASN A 31 -4.87 -1.97 -3.80
CA ASN A 31 -6.27 -2.24 -4.11
C ASN A 31 -6.46 -3.65 -4.68
N SER A 32 -7.48 -4.34 -4.19
CA SER A 32 -7.85 -5.71 -4.60
C SER A 32 -6.74 -6.76 -4.37
N CYS A 33 -5.80 -6.49 -3.46
CA CYS A 33 -4.76 -7.41 -3.03
C CYS A 33 -4.99 -7.89 -1.59
N SER A 34 -4.03 -8.59 -1.01
CA SER A 34 -4.08 -9.07 0.37
C SER A 34 -2.71 -9.04 1.05
N LEU A 35 -2.69 -9.30 2.35
CA LEU A 35 -1.46 -9.46 3.15
C LEU A 35 -0.51 -10.54 2.59
N ARG A 36 -1.05 -11.48 1.81
CA ARG A 36 -0.29 -12.60 1.22
C ARG A 36 0.82 -12.12 0.28
N THR A 37 0.64 -10.94 -0.33
CA THR A 37 1.65 -10.33 -1.21
C THR A 37 2.99 -10.11 -0.50
N TRP A 38 3.01 -10.00 0.83
CA TRP A 38 4.20 -9.77 1.66
C TRP A 38 4.90 -11.06 2.11
N GLY A 39 4.35 -12.23 1.74
CA GLY A 39 4.77 -13.53 2.26
C GLY A 39 6.27 -13.80 2.19
N GLU A 40 6.87 -13.56 1.04
CA GLU A 40 8.31 -13.76 0.82
C GLU A 40 9.17 -12.85 1.71
N ILE A 41 8.78 -11.58 1.84
CA ILE A 41 9.48 -10.59 2.67
C ILE A 41 9.41 -10.97 4.15
N MET A 42 8.21 -11.36 4.61
CA MET A 42 7.96 -11.65 6.01
C MET A 42 8.60 -12.96 6.48
N THR A 43 8.75 -13.93 5.59
CA THR A 43 9.41 -15.22 5.90
C THR A 43 10.90 -15.22 5.62
N GLY A 44 11.37 -14.24 4.83
CA GLY A 44 12.77 -14.07 4.46
C GLY A 44 13.63 -13.38 5.52
N PRO A 45 14.89 -13.08 5.18
CA PRO A 45 15.84 -12.44 6.11
C PRO A 45 15.35 -11.12 6.69
N PHE A 46 14.61 -10.32 5.91
CA PHE A 46 14.04 -9.05 6.39
C PHE A 46 13.04 -9.29 7.53
N GLY A 47 12.11 -10.24 7.38
CA GLY A 47 11.15 -10.59 8.41
C GLY A 47 11.75 -11.33 9.62
N GLN A 48 12.97 -11.87 9.50
CA GLN A 48 13.72 -12.41 10.64
C GLN A 48 14.41 -11.30 11.44
N GLN A 49 14.78 -10.20 10.79
CA GLN A 49 15.44 -9.07 11.43
C GLN A 49 14.43 -8.09 12.05
N PHE A 50 13.40 -7.71 11.33
CA PHE A 50 12.42 -6.71 11.72
C PHE A 50 11.10 -7.35 12.17
N ARG A 51 10.39 -6.69 13.10
CA ARG A 51 9.04 -7.07 13.50
C ARG A 51 8.04 -6.61 12.44
N CYS A 52 7.90 -7.39 11.38
CA CYS A 52 6.97 -7.09 10.30
C CYS A 52 5.55 -7.48 10.67
N LEU A 53 4.60 -6.61 10.36
CA LEU A 53 3.18 -6.77 10.53
C LEU A 53 2.51 -6.48 9.18
N ALA A 54 1.62 -7.34 8.73
CA ALA A 54 0.81 -7.11 7.53
C ALA A 54 -0.63 -7.49 7.85
N PHE A 55 -1.59 -6.75 7.33
CA PHE A 55 -3.00 -7.00 7.55
C PHE A 55 -3.79 -6.84 6.25
N ASP A 56 -4.94 -7.50 6.18
CA ASP A 56 -5.90 -7.31 5.11
C ASP A 56 -6.81 -6.13 5.41
N LEU A 57 -6.96 -5.22 4.47
CA LEU A 57 -7.93 -4.13 4.56
C LEU A 57 -9.37 -4.71 4.65
N PRO A 58 -10.33 -4.02 5.28
CA PRO A 58 -11.73 -4.41 5.25
C PRO A 58 -12.22 -4.76 3.83
N GLY A 59 -12.88 -5.90 3.67
CA GLY A 59 -13.35 -6.39 2.38
C GLY A 59 -12.28 -6.99 1.46
N HIS A 60 -11.05 -7.15 1.94
CA HIS A 60 -9.94 -7.78 1.22
C HIS A 60 -9.45 -9.02 1.96
N GLY A 61 -8.80 -9.91 1.21
CA GLY A 61 -8.18 -11.10 1.76
C GLY A 61 -9.11 -11.91 2.66
N SER A 62 -8.73 -12.10 3.93
CA SER A 62 -9.51 -12.81 4.96
C SER A 62 -10.13 -11.88 6.00
N SER A 63 -10.01 -10.56 5.85
CA SER A 63 -10.72 -9.59 6.68
C SER A 63 -12.21 -9.59 6.37
N ALA A 64 -13.04 -9.34 7.39
CA ALA A 64 -14.47 -9.18 7.19
C ALA A 64 -14.78 -7.96 6.29
N PRO A 65 -15.93 -7.96 5.59
CA PRO A 65 -16.45 -6.76 4.97
C PRO A 65 -16.54 -5.60 5.97
N ALA A 66 -16.42 -4.37 5.48
CA ALA A 66 -16.60 -3.19 6.34
C ALA A 66 -18.01 -3.14 6.92
N ALA A 67 -18.13 -2.69 8.17
CA ALA A 67 -19.42 -2.57 8.84
C ALA A 67 -20.36 -1.55 8.17
N SER A 68 -19.79 -0.53 7.54
CA SER A 68 -20.49 0.47 6.73
C SER A 68 -19.82 0.60 5.37
N SER A 69 -20.63 0.79 4.32
CA SER A 69 -20.09 1.07 2.98
C SER A 69 -19.28 2.37 2.92
N GLN A 70 -19.48 3.27 3.85
CA GLN A 70 -18.69 4.51 3.95
C GLN A 70 -17.27 4.28 4.44
N ASP A 71 -17.00 3.15 5.12
CA ASP A 71 -15.68 2.77 5.59
C ASP A 71 -14.81 2.23 4.44
N TYR A 72 -15.41 1.88 3.31
CA TYR A 72 -14.70 1.62 2.05
C TYR A 72 -14.24 2.95 1.40
N SER A 73 -13.37 3.67 2.09
CA SER A 73 -12.87 4.97 1.70
C SER A 73 -11.43 5.15 2.21
N LEU A 74 -10.68 6.09 1.65
CA LEU A 74 -9.33 6.39 2.16
C LEU A 74 -9.35 6.74 3.66
N PRO A 75 -10.23 7.64 4.17
CA PRO A 75 -10.31 7.89 5.61
C PRO A 75 -10.68 6.66 6.45
N GLY A 76 -11.59 5.80 5.95
CA GLY A 76 -11.97 4.57 6.66
C GLY A 76 -10.82 3.57 6.76
N TYR A 77 -10.11 3.36 5.66
CA TYR A 77 -8.91 2.51 5.67
C TYR A 77 -7.77 3.13 6.49
N ALA A 78 -7.59 4.45 6.46
CA ALA A 78 -6.61 5.15 7.29
C ALA A 78 -6.92 4.98 8.79
N ALA A 79 -8.18 5.07 9.19
CA ALA A 79 -8.62 4.78 10.55
C ALA A 79 -8.32 3.32 10.94
N THR A 80 -8.55 2.36 10.03
CA THR A 80 -8.20 0.94 10.24
C THR A 80 -6.69 0.76 10.47
N LEU A 81 -5.83 1.41 9.65
CA LEU A 81 -4.39 1.35 9.83
C LEU A 81 -3.96 1.92 11.20
N ALA A 82 -4.51 3.06 11.60
CA ALA A 82 -4.19 3.68 12.89
C ALA A 82 -4.61 2.78 14.06
N ALA A 83 -5.83 2.24 14.04
CA ALA A 83 -6.33 1.30 15.05
C ALA A 83 -5.49 0.01 15.10
N PHE A 84 -5.09 -0.52 13.93
CA PHE A 84 -4.22 -1.68 13.86
C PHE A 84 -2.83 -1.41 14.46
N ALA A 85 -2.22 -0.28 14.15
CA ALA A 85 -0.92 0.10 14.71
C ALA A 85 -0.96 0.21 16.24
N GLU A 86 -2.04 0.78 16.78
CA GLU A 86 -2.27 0.89 18.23
C GLU A 86 -2.47 -0.48 18.87
N ALA A 87 -3.37 -1.29 18.35
CA ALA A 87 -3.68 -2.64 18.86
C ALA A 87 -2.45 -3.57 18.83
N MET A 88 -1.57 -3.38 17.86
CA MET A 88 -0.34 -4.14 17.75
C MET A 88 0.83 -3.55 18.54
N ASN A 89 0.66 -2.46 19.29
CA ASN A 89 1.74 -1.71 19.94
C ASN A 89 2.88 -1.40 18.96
N ALA A 90 2.55 -0.80 17.83
CA ALA A 90 3.45 -0.50 16.72
C ALA A 90 3.23 0.92 16.17
N THR A 91 2.83 1.87 17.02
CA THR A 91 2.61 3.27 16.61
C THR A 91 3.93 3.97 16.19
N ASP A 92 5.07 3.42 16.59
CA ASP A 92 6.43 3.86 16.22
C ASP A 92 6.99 3.09 15.00
N ALA A 93 6.14 2.40 14.27
CA ALA A 93 6.54 1.61 13.10
C ALA A 93 7.01 2.50 11.93
N VAL A 94 7.79 1.88 11.04
CA VAL A 94 7.88 2.34 9.65
C VAL A 94 6.65 1.81 8.92
N ILE A 95 5.92 2.71 8.26
CA ILE A 95 4.72 2.36 7.49
C ILE A 95 5.12 2.19 6.03
N VAL A 96 4.86 1.02 5.47
CA VAL A 96 5.18 0.68 4.08
C VAL A 96 3.88 0.45 3.32
N GLY A 97 3.56 1.34 2.39
CA GLY A 97 2.33 1.29 1.61
C GLY A 97 2.58 1.07 0.12
N TRP A 98 1.90 0.09 -0.45
CA TRP A 98 1.88 -0.18 -1.87
C TRP A 98 0.59 0.29 -2.51
N SER A 99 0.66 1.12 -3.57
CA SER A 99 -0.50 1.58 -4.34
C SER A 99 -1.55 2.21 -3.41
N LEU A 100 -2.76 1.69 -3.33
CA LEU A 100 -3.77 2.12 -2.36
C LEU A 100 -3.22 2.19 -0.94
N GLY A 101 -2.38 1.23 -0.54
CA GLY A 101 -1.74 1.22 0.78
C GLY A 101 -0.86 2.43 1.06
N GLY A 102 -0.25 3.02 0.02
CA GLY A 102 0.53 4.25 0.17
C GLY A 102 -0.35 5.49 0.39
N HIS A 103 -1.49 5.59 -0.30
CA HIS A 103 -2.48 6.63 -0.05
C HIS A 103 -3.03 6.54 1.38
N ILE A 104 -3.37 5.29 1.82
CA ILE A 104 -3.81 5.03 3.19
C ILE A 104 -2.74 5.44 4.22
N ALA A 105 -1.48 5.15 3.94
CA ALA A 105 -0.37 5.51 4.84
C ALA A 105 -0.23 7.03 5.00
N LEU A 106 -0.39 7.80 3.93
CA LEU A 106 -0.38 9.26 3.97
C LEU A 106 -1.62 9.82 4.68
N ASP A 107 -2.80 9.32 4.34
CA ASP A 107 -4.07 9.74 4.97
C ASP A 107 -4.06 9.46 6.49
N ALA A 108 -3.41 8.37 6.93
CA ALA A 108 -3.28 8.00 8.34
C ALA A 108 -2.17 8.77 9.08
N ALA A 109 -1.24 9.42 8.38
CA ALA A 109 -0.07 10.04 9.01
C ALA A 109 -0.40 11.04 10.13
N PRO A 110 -1.43 11.89 10.04
CA PRO A 110 -1.83 12.77 11.15
C PRO A 110 -2.27 12.01 12.41
N ALA A 111 -2.80 10.78 12.27
CA ALA A 111 -3.21 9.93 13.38
C ALA A 111 -2.07 9.04 13.92
N LEU A 112 -0.91 9.02 13.26
CA LEU A 112 0.27 8.24 13.62
C LEU A 112 1.49 9.15 13.90
N PRO A 113 1.40 10.10 14.84
CA PRO A 113 2.47 11.09 15.07
C PRO A 113 3.79 10.47 15.59
N ALA A 114 3.75 9.25 16.08
CA ALA A 114 4.92 8.51 16.56
C ALA A 114 5.57 7.64 15.48
N ALA A 115 4.99 7.53 14.28
CA ALA A 115 5.56 6.74 13.18
C ALA A 115 7.00 7.17 12.89
N ALA A 116 7.89 6.20 12.70
CA ALA A 116 9.32 6.49 12.51
C ALA A 116 9.64 6.98 11.09
N GLY A 117 8.80 6.66 10.12
CA GLY A 117 8.95 7.06 8.73
C GLY A 117 7.98 6.32 7.81
N TYR A 118 7.94 6.73 6.56
CA TYR A 118 7.02 6.20 5.55
C TYR A 118 7.78 5.76 4.32
N VAL A 119 7.39 4.63 3.74
CA VAL A 119 7.86 4.16 2.44
C VAL A 119 6.65 3.90 1.57
N ILE A 120 6.50 4.63 0.48
CA ILE A 120 5.38 4.46 -0.46
C ILE A 120 5.90 4.15 -1.86
N TYR A 121 5.13 3.39 -2.62
CA TYR A 121 5.43 3.11 -4.03
C TYR A 121 4.17 2.69 -4.79
N GLY A 122 4.19 2.94 -6.10
CA GLY A 122 2.96 2.83 -6.88
C GLY A 122 1.89 3.84 -6.44
N THR A 123 2.29 4.91 -5.74
CA THR A 123 1.40 5.86 -5.05
C THR A 123 1.86 7.28 -5.35
N PRO A 124 1.19 8.02 -6.21
CA PRO A 124 1.44 9.44 -6.38
C PRO A 124 0.59 10.23 -5.39
N PRO A 125 1.18 10.94 -4.39
CA PRO A 125 0.41 11.82 -3.51
C PRO A 125 -0.40 12.86 -4.29
N VAL A 126 -1.68 13.00 -3.98
CA VAL A 126 -2.61 13.94 -4.64
C VAL A 126 -3.33 14.82 -3.63
N SER A 127 -3.67 16.04 -4.00
CA SER A 127 -4.41 16.99 -3.14
C SER A 127 -5.89 17.05 -3.47
N SER A 128 -6.28 16.62 -4.66
CA SER A 128 -7.66 16.70 -5.14
C SER A 128 -7.89 15.75 -6.33
N PRO A 129 -9.15 15.39 -6.64
CA PRO A 129 -9.47 14.57 -7.82
C PRO A 129 -8.99 15.16 -9.14
N ALA A 130 -8.82 16.49 -9.23
CA ALA A 130 -8.34 17.13 -10.45
C ALA A 130 -6.90 16.76 -10.83
N GLN A 131 -6.06 16.37 -9.84
CA GLN A 131 -4.68 15.98 -10.08
C GLN A 131 -4.51 14.51 -10.55
N LEU A 132 -5.54 13.68 -10.42
CA LEU A 132 -5.46 12.25 -10.78
C LEU A 132 -4.99 12.04 -12.22
N GLY A 133 -5.45 12.87 -13.17
CA GLY A 133 -5.05 12.75 -14.57
C GLY A 133 -3.59 13.11 -14.85
N GLU A 134 -2.92 13.86 -13.96
CA GLU A 134 -1.49 14.17 -14.06
C GLU A 134 -0.65 13.15 -13.29
N ALA A 135 -1.17 12.68 -12.15
CA ALA A 135 -0.49 11.79 -11.23
C ALA A 135 -0.41 10.34 -11.75
N PHE A 136 -1.45 9.91 -12.46
CA PHE A 136 -1.52 8.56 -13.02
C PHE A 136 -1.37 8.55 -14.55
N LEU A 137 -0.72 7.50 -15.04
CA LEU A 137 -0.63 7.24 -16.48
C LEU A 137 -1.94 6.61 -16.99
N PRO A 138 -2.36 6.90 -18.23
CA PRO A 138 -3.53 6.27 -18.80
C PRO A 138 -3.34 4.75 -18.92
N ASN A 139 -4.09 3.98 -18.14
CA ASN A 139 -4.10 2.52 -18.20
C ASN A 139 -5.54 2.01 -18.00
N PRO A 140 -6.19 1.40 -19.02
CA PRO A 140 -7.55 0.91 -18.92
C PRO A 140 -7.76 -0.13 -17.81
N ALA A 141 -6.73 -0.93 -17.48
CA ALA A 141 -6.82 -1.94 -16.44
C ALA A 141 -7.06 -1.35 -15.04
N MET A 142 -6.63 -0.11 -14.77
CA MET A 142 -6.90 0.57 -13.50
C MET A 142 -8.39 0.69 -13.20
N ASN A 143 -9.25 0.84 -14.21
CA ASN A 143 -10.68 0.98 -14.01
C ASN A 143 -11.30 -0.27 -13.37
N ILE A 144 -10.69 -1.44 -13.57
CA ILE A 144 -11.13 -2.70 -12.98
C ILE A 144 -11.03 -2.64 -11.46
N GLY A 145 -9.99 -2.01 -10.92
CA GLY A 145 -9.82 -1.78 -9.48
C GLY A 145 -10.90 -0.92 -8.82
N PHE A 146 -11.77 -0.30 -9.61
CA PHE A 146 -12.89 0.54 -9.17
C PHE A 146 -14.26 -0.03 -9.59
N THR A 147 -14.28 -1.25 -10.15
CA THR A 147 -15.49 -1.91 -10.64
C THR A 147 -16.01 -2.92 -9.62
N ALA A 148 -17.28 -2.81 -9.23
CA ALA A 148 -17.88 -3.69 -8.22
C ALA A 148 -17.87 -5.16 -8.66
N SER A 149 -18.23 -5.45 -9.91
CA SER A 149 -18.28 -6.82 -10.44
C SER A 149 -17.13 -7.03 -11.42
N VAL A 150 -16.24 -7.97 -11.13
CA VAL A 150 -15.06 -8.27 -11.93
C VAL A 150 -15.07 -9.76 -12.27
N GLY A 151 -14.99 -10.07 -13.56
CA GLY A 151 -14.85 -11.44 -14.07
C GLY A 151 -13.39 -11.90 -14.15
N PRO A 152 -13.15 -13.22 -14.38
CA PRO A 152 -11.80 -13.77 -14.41
C PRO A 152 -10.86 -13.09 -15.42
N ALA A 153 -11.32 -12.81 -16.63
CA ALA A 153 -10.51 -12.17 -17.66
C ALA A 153 -10.16 -10.70 -17.32
N GLU A 154 -11.06 -9.98 -16.67
CA GLU A 154 -10.82 -8.62 -16.19
C GLU A 154 -9.83 -8.64 -15.02
N ALA A 155 -9.99 -9.60 -14.09
CA ALA A 155 -9.07 -9.76 -12.97
C ALA A 155 -7.64 -10.08 -13.45
N GLU A 156 -7.50 -10.96 -14.44
CA GLU A 156 -6.21 -11.26 -15.07
C GLU A 156 -5.60 -10.02 -15.73
N ALA A 157 -6.37 -9.26 -16.50
CA ALA A 157 -5.89 -8.03 -17.13
C ALA A 157 -5.45 -6.96 -16.11
N TYR A 158 -6.13 -6.88 -14.95
CA TYR A 158 -5.73 -5.98 -13.88
C TYR A 158 -4.44 -6.47 -13.20
N ALA A 159 -4.34 -7.77 -12.91
CA ALA A 159 -3.15 -8.38 -12.34
C ALA A 159 -1.91 -8.19 -13.25
N GLU A 160 -2.06 -8.33 -14.57
CA GLU A 160 -1.00 -8.10 -15.56
C GLU A 160 -0.44 -6.66 -15.49
N SER A 161 -1.25 -5.68 -15.12
CA SER A 161 -0.79 -4.29 -15.02
C SER A 161 0.15 -4.03 -13.83
N PHE A 162 0.32 -4.98 -12.91
CA PHE A 162 1.17 -4.81 -11.74
C PHE A 162 2.64 -5.17 -11.98
N THR A 163 2.95 -5.91 -13.04
CA THR A 163 4.28 -6.46 -13.26
C THR A 163 4.85 -6.09 -14.64
N ALA A 164 6.17 -5.91 -14.71
CA ALA A 164 6.88 -5.61 -15.96
C ALA A 164 6.94 -6.82 -16.89
N ALA A 165 7.12 -8.02 -16.31
CA ALA A 165 7.20 -9.27 -17.04
C ALA A 165 6.08 -10.22 -16.59
N ARG A 166 5.48 -10.92 -17.55
CA ARG A 166 4.48 -11.93 -17.23
C ARG A 166 5.11 -13.06 -16.41
N SER A 167 4.58 -13.26 -15.22
CA SER A 167 4.89 -14.38 -14.33
C SER A 167 3.58 -15.09 -14.02
N GLU A 168 3.45 -16.35 -14.46
CA GLU A 168 2.21 -17.12 -14.25
C GLU A 168 1.87 -17.24 -12.76
N LEU A 169 2.88 -17.42 -11.91
CA LEU A 169 2.68 -17.51 -10.46
C LEU A 169 2.11 -16.19 -9.89
N LEU A 170 2.72 -15.04 -10.21
CA LEU A 170 2.25 -13.75 -9.72
C LEU A 170 0.87 -13.41 -10.28
N LEU A 171 0.65 -13.73 -11.55
CA LEU A 171 -0.63 -13.52 -12.21
C LEU A 171 -1.76 -14.31 -11.54
N GLU A 172 -1.53 -15.60 -11.24
CA GLU A 172 -2.48 -16.45 -10.52
C GLU A 172 -2.77 -15.90 -9.11
N GLU A 173 -1.75 -15.52 -8.36
CA GLU A 173 -1.90 -14.99 -7.00
C GLU A 173 -2.68 -13.68 -6.98
N PHE A 174 -2.33 -12.70 -7.83
CA PHE A 174 -3.03 -11.42 -7.90
C PHE A 174 -4.46 -11.57 -8.43
N THR A 175 -4.66 -12.39 -9.45
CA THR A 175 -5.99 -12.68 -10.00
C THR A 175 -6.91 -13.28 -8.93
N ALA A 176 -6.40 -14.23 -8.14
CA ALA A 176 -7.17 -14.82 -7.05
C ALA A 176 -7.56 -13.80 -5.97
N ASP A 177 -6.66 -12.90 -5.59
CA ASP A 177 -6.96 -11.84 -4.63
C ASP A 177 -7.97 -10.82 -5.18
N ILE A 178 -7.86 -10.42 -6.46
CA ILE A 178 -8.80 -9.52 -7.13
C ILE A 178 -10.22 -10.12 -7.15
N LEU A 179 -10.34 -11.40 -7.51
CA LEU A 179 -11.63 -12.09 -7.54
C LEU A 179 -12.24 -12.28 -6.15
N ARG A 180 -11.41 -12.42 -5.12
CA ARG A 180 -11.83 -12.60 -3.73
C ARG A 180 -12.25 -11.29 -3.07
N THR A 181 -11.73 -10.16 -3.51
CA THR A 181 -12.02 -8.85 -2.94
C THR A 181 -13.50 -8.50 -3.07
N ASP A 182 -14.09 -7.99 -1.98
CA ASP A 182 -15.48 -7.52 -1.97
C ASP A 182 -15.68 -6.41 -3.02
N GLY A 183 -16.62 -6.61 -3.91
CA GLY A 183 -16.96 -5.61 -4.92
C GLY A 183 -17.44 -4.28 -4.33
N ALA A 184 -18.04 -4.30 -3.13
CA ALA A 184 -18.41 -3.08 -2.42
C ALA A 184 -17.19 -2.26 -1.99
N ALA A 185 -16.05 -2.92 -1.69
CA ALA A 185 -14.81 -2.23 -1.37
C ALA A 185 -14.28 -1.40 -2.55
N ARG A 186 -14.30 -1.98 -3.77
CA ARG A 186 -13.91 -1.27 -5.00
C ARG A 186 -14.85 -0.11 -5.32
N ALA A 187 -16.16 -0.36 -5.26
CA ALA A 187 -17.16 0.66 -5.55
C ALA A 187 -17.16 1.80 -4.52
N GLY A 188 -17.01 1.49 -3.24
CA GLY A 188 -16.94 2.47 -2.16
C GLY A 188 -15.69 3.35 -2.27
N LEU A 189 -14.54 2.75 -2.57
CA LEU A 189 -13.30 3.48 -2.83
C LEU A 189 -13.45 4.44 -4.02
N PHE A 190 -14.04 3.97 -5.14
CA PHE A 190 -14.30 4.81 -6.30
C PHE A 190 -15.18 6.01 -5.96
N ALA A 191 -16.29 5.77 -5.25
CA ALA A 191 -17.19 6.83 -4.80
C ALA A 191 -16.47 7.83 -3.89
N SER A 192 -15.68 7.34 -2.92
CA SER A 192 -14.89 8.17 -2.01
C SER A 192 -13.93 9.10 -2.75
N ILE A 193 -13.18 8.56 -3.70
CA ILE A 193 -12.23 9.35 -4.52
C ILE A 193 -12.97 10.36 -5.37
N GLY A 194 -14.06 9.96 -6.04
CA GLY A 194 -14.86 10.86 -6.90
C GLY A 194 -15.51 12.01 -6.13
N GLU A 195 -15.86 11.78 -4.88
CA GLU A 195 -16.40 12.81 -3.96
C GLU A 195 -15.29 13.65 -3.29
N GLY A 196 -14.03 13.36 -3.54
CA GLY A 196 -12.89 14.04 -2.91
C GLY A 196 -12.76 13.73 -1.41
N ARG A 197 -13.27 12.58 -0.95
CA ARG A 197 -13.15 12.13 0.45
C ARG A 197 -11.82 11.45 0.68
N PHE A 198 -10.76 12.24 0.70
CA PHE A 198 -9.39 11.89 1.11
C PHE A 198 -8.65 13.15 1.54
N ALA A 199 -7.57 12.99 2.27
CA ALA A 199 -6.76 14.11 2.74
C ALA A 199 -5.97 14.74 1.58
N ASP A 200 -5.51 15.98 1.77
CA ASP A 200 -4.51 16.59 0.90
C ASP A 200 -3.16 15.91 1.14
N GLU A 201 -2.90 14.81 0.42
CA GLU A 201 -1.68 14.01 0.58
C GLU A 201 -0.42 14.79 0.20
N VAL A 202 -0.53 15.74 -0.73
CA VAL A 202 0.60 16.64 -1.09
C VAL A 202 0.97 17.51 0.09
N ALA A 203 -0.01 18.12 0.76
CA ALA A 203 0.23 18.91 1.95
C ALA A 203 0.75 18.06 3.12
N ILE A 204 0.22 16.84 3.31
CA ILE A 204 0.71 15.90 4.31
C ILE A 204 2.17 15.54 4.03
N ALA A 205 2.51 15.11 2.82
CA ALA A 205 3.87 14.73 2.46
C ALA A 205 4.87 15.90 2.62
N ALA A 206 4.43 17.12 2.30
CA ALA A 206 5.24 18.33 2.48
C ALA A 206 5.47 18.68 3.96
N ALA A 207 4.55 18.31 4.85
CA ALA A 207 4.58 18.64 6.28
C ALA A 207 5.07 17.49 7.17
N LEU A 208 5.39 16.31 6.63
CA LEU A 208 5.87 15.18 7.42
C LEU A 208 7.10 15.54 8.24
N PRO A 209 7.08 15.30 9.57
CA PRO A 209 8.23 15.56 10.44
C PRO A 209 9.27 14.43 10.41
N VAL A 210 8.98 13.34 9.71
CA VAL A 210 9.80 12.12 9.60
C VAL A 210 10.08 11.79 8.13
N PRO A 211 11.15 11.03 7.83
CA PRO A 211 11.49 10.70 6.45
C PRO A 211 10.38 9.97 5.69
N LEU A 212 10.20 10.36 4.43
CA LEU A 212 9.37 9.69 3.43
C LEU A 212 10.25 9.17 2.30
N ALA A 213 10.29 7.86 2.08
CA ALA A 213 10.86 7.28 0.87
C ALA A 213 9.77 7.06 -0.18
N ILE A 214 10.02 7.48 -1.41
CA ILE A 214 9.19 7.17 -2.58
C ILE A 214 10.01 6.27 -3.49
N LEU A 215 9.55 5.01 -3.67
CA LEU A 215 10.16 4.08 -4.61
C LEU A 215 9.33 4.03 -5.89
N HIS A 216 10.00 3.85 -7.02
CA HIS A 216 9.35 3.80 -8.33
C HIS A 216 10.01 2.73 -9.19
N GLY A 217 9.23 1.79 -9.71
CA GLY A 217 9.74 0.76 -10.61
C GLY A 217 10.18 1.36 -11.95
N GLU A 218 11.29 0.89 -12.50
CA GLU A 218 11.79 1.34 -13.81
C GLU A 218 10.74 1.20 -14.94
N HIS A 219 9.89 0.18 -14.82
CA HIS A 219 8.84 -0.17 -15.78
C HIS A 219 7.42 0.15 -15.26
N GLU A 220 7.30 1.00 -14.26
CA GLU A 220 6.00 1.42 -13.70
C GLU A 220 5.11 2.03 -14.80
N ALA A 221 3.94 1.43 -14.99
CA ALA A 221 3.01 1.78 -16.05
C ALA A 221 1.71 2.45 -15.57
N LEU A 222 1.57 2.65 -14.26
CA LEU A 222 0.35 3.24 -13.65
C LEU A 222 0.61 4.64 -13.09
N VAL A 223 1.81 4.90 -12.59
CA VAL A 223 2.17 6.15 -11.90
C VAL A 223 3.13 6.99 -12.73
N ASN A 224 2.86 8.28 -12.82
CA ASN A 224 3.68 9.23 -13.56
C ASN A 224 4.91 9.67 -12.75
N LEU A 225 6.10 9.18 -13.14
CA LEU A 225 7.36 9.58 -12.51
C LEU A 225 7.60 11.10 -12.56
N ALA A 226 7.30 11.73 -13.71
CA ALA A 226 7.51 13.17 -13.85
C ALA A 226 6.65 13.99 -12.89
N TYR A 227 5.44 13.52 -12.57
CA TYR A 227 4.60 14.12 -11.52
C TYR A 227 5.27 13.98 -10.14
N LEU A 228 5.73 12.77 -9.77
CA LEU A 228 6.40 12.55 -8.49
C LEU A 228 7.63 13.44 -8.30
N GLN A 229 8.42 13.64 -9.36
CA GLN A 229 9.63 14.45 -9.33
C GLN A 229 9.37 15.97 -9.19
N GLN A 230 8.15 16.43 -9.42
CA GLN A 230 7.76 17.84 -9.25
C GLN A 230 7.28 18.15 -7.83
N LEU A 231 6.98 17.13 -7.02
CA LEU A 231 6.50 17.33 -5.66
C LEU A 231 7.60 17.91 -4.78
N THR A 232 7.24 18.88 -3.95
CA THR A 232 8.14 19.46 -2.95
C THR A 232 7.93 18.75 -1.62
N ILE A 233 8.84 17.85 -1.26
CA ILE A 233 8.78 17.05 -0.03
C ILE A 233 10.08 17.24 0.75
N PRO A 234 10.10 18.13 1.76
CA PRO A 234 11.33 18.43 2.52
C PRO A 234 11.94 17.21 3.20
N ALA A 235 11.11 16.28 3.66
CA ALA A 235 11.53 15.05 4.31
C ALA A 235 11.77 13.88 3.33
N LEU A 236 11.86 14.14 2.01
CA LEU A 236 12.09 13.08 1.02
C LEU A 236 13.45 12.41 1.27
N TRP A 237 13.42 11.12 1.53
CA TRP A 237 14.62 10.33 1.77
C TRP A 237 15.60 10.45 0.59
N ARG A 238 16.85 10.79 0.88
CA ARG A 238 17.92 11.08 -0.09
C ARG A 238 17.59 12.21 -1.06
N GLY A 239 16.53 12.99 -0.81
CA GLY A 239 16.12 14.10 -1.65
C GLY A 239 15.65 13.73 -3.07
N ARG A 240 15.26 12.48 -3.30
CA ARG A 240 14.84 12.00 -4.63
C ARG A 240 13.88 10.82 -4.55
N VAL A 241 13.15 10.58 -5.64
CA VAL A 241 12.44 9.32 -5.89
C VAL A 241 13.48 8.25 -6.23
N GLU A 242 13.47 7.12 -5.52
CA GLU A 242 14.39 6.00 -5.74
C GLU A 242 13.86 5.09 -6.84
N LEU A 243 14.59 4.99 -7.94
CA LEU A 243 14.25 4.09 -9.05
C LEU A 243 14.71 2.66 -8.74
N VAL A 244 13.83 1.69 -8.99
CA VAL A 244 14.12 0.27 -8.77
C VAL A 244 14.20 -0.43 -10.13
N PRO A 245 15.41 -0.82 -10.56
CA PRO A 245 15.61 -1.46 -11.85
C PRO A 245 14.85 -2.80 -11.98
N GLY A 246 14.31 -3.05 -13.17
CA GLY A 246 13.66 -4.32 -13.51
C GLY A 246 12.30 -4.56 -12.89
N ALA A 247 11.73 -3.59 -12.18
CA ALA A 247 10.42 -3.71 -11.55
C ALA A 247 9.40 -2.73 -12.17
N ALA A 248 8.13 -3.09 -12.10
CA ALA A 248 7.00 -2.22 -12.39
C ALA A 248 6.27 -1.83 -11.09
N HIS A 249 4.95 -1.95 -11.06
CA HIS A 249 4.10 -1.52 -9.95
C HIS A 249 4.27 -2.37 -8.67
N ALA A 250 4.48 -3.69 -8.82
CA ALA A 250 4.65 -4.62 -7.70
C ALA A 250 6.13 -4.87 -7.36
N ILE A 251 6.91 -3.80 -7.08
CA ILE A 251 8.36 -3.83 -6.82
C ILE A 251 8.73 -4.96 -5.82
N HIS A 252 7.95 -5.11 -4.76
CA HIS A 252 8.16 -6.08 -3.68
C HIS A 252 8.06 -7.56 -4.13
N ARG A 253 7.37 -7.81 -5.25
CA ARG A 253 7.19 -9.15 -5.82
C ARG A 253 8.15 -9.42 -6.98
N GLU A 254 8.50 -8.40 -7.74
CA GLU A 254 9.36 -8.56 -8.91
C GLU A 254 10.85 -8.52 -8.54
N THR A 255 11.20 -7.68 -7.57
CA THR A 255 12.60 -7.48 -7.13
C THR A 255 12.70 -7.49 -5.60
N PRO A 256 12.29 -8.57 -4.90
CA PRO A 256 12.19 -8.60 -3.44
C PRO A 256 13.52 -8.30 -2.73
N ALA A 257 14.65 -8.73 -3.29
CA ALA A 257 15.97 -8.46 -2.72
C ALA A 257 16.35 -6.97 -2.81
N ALA A 258 16.08 -6.30 -3.94
CA ALA A 258 16.31 -4.87 -4.09
C ALA A 258 15.38 -4.07 -3.17
N PHE A 259 14.10 -4.44 -3.12
CA PHE A 259 13.10 -3.82 -2.26
C PHE A 259 13.49 -3.90 -0.78
N THR A 260 13.79 -5.10 -0.26
CA THR A 260 14.17 -5.29 1.15
C THR A 260 15.51 -4.63 1.47
N GLY A 261 16.44 -4.57 0.51
CA GLY A 261 17.68 -3.83 0.63
C GLY A 261 17.44 -2.34 0.84
N LEU A 262 16.55 -1.71 0.05
CA LEU A 262 16.16 -0.30 0.22
C LEU A 262 15.44 -0.06 1.54
N LEU A 263 14.52 -0.93 1.95
CA LEU A 263 13.86 -0.84 3.26
C LEU A 263 14.85 -0.90 4.41
N THR A 264 15.83 -1.82 4.34
CA THR A 264 16.86 -1.96 5.38
C THR A 264 17.71 -0.69 5.47
N GLN A 265 18.11 -0.12 4.32
CA GLN A 265 18.86 1.13 4.30
C GLN A 265 18.02 2.29 4.86
N PHE A 266 16.75 2.41 4.44
CA PHE A 266 15.84 3.43 4.96
C PHE A 266 15.73 3.34 6.49
N ILE A 267 15.47 2.15 7.04
CA ILE A 267 15.35 1.94 8.48
C ILE A 267 16.66 2.25 9.21
N THR A 268 17.80 1.93 8.61
CA THR A 268 19.11 2.23 9.18
C THR A 268 19.38 3.74 9.23
N ASP A 269 18.97 4.46 8.20
CA ASP A 269 19.13 5.91 8.11
C ASP A 269 18.21 6.70 9.09
N LEU A 270 17.22 6.03 9.73
CA LEU A 270 16.35 6.60 10.77
C LEU A 270 16.99 6.57 12.19
N ALA A 271 18.13 5.90 12.37
CA ALA A 271 18.75 5.63 13.67
C ALA A 271 19.58 6.81 14.21
#